data_01922a233076b150b7dd4da95dc3617b
#
_entry.id   01922a233076b150b7dd4da95dc3617b
#
_cell.length_a   1.000
_cell.length_b   1.000
_cell.length_c   1.000
_cell.angle_alpha   90.00
_cell.angle_beta   90.00
_cell.angle_gamma   90.00
#
_symmetry.space_group_name_H-M   'P 1'
#
loop_
_entity.id
_entity.type
_entity.pdbx_description
1 polymer ?
#
loop_
_entity_poly.entity_id
_entity_poly.type
_entity_poly.pdbx_seq_one_letter_code
_entity_poly.pdbx_strand_id
1 'polypeptide(L)'
;MRIILLFFTLLGLKAGTRVVVFLSKIFMPIIKKTDLYKVTISNIKIAFSERNHSFQSNLANESICNSLASFYETLYVWSRGPETSEQHIKKIKNRYLFDFNRQQPQLLFSFHNRS
;
A
#
# COMPACT_ATOMS: atom_id res chain seq x y z
N MET A 1 4.49 -19.34 -8.87
CA MET A 1 4.19 -18.34 -7.84
C MET A 1 5.39 -18.03 -6.92
N ARG A 2 6.12 -19.01 -6.38
CA ARG A 2 7.33 -18.77 -5.55
C ARG A 2 8.44 -17.96 -6.23
N ILE A 3 8.70 -18.18 -7.52
CA ILE A 3 9.80 -17.51 -8.27
C ILE A 3 9.51 -16.00 -8.44
N ILE A 4 8.27 -15.62 -8.69
CA ILE A 4 7.87 -14.22 -8.82
C ILE A 4 8.01 -13.49 -7.47
N LEU A 5 7.59 -14.12 -6.38
CA LEU A 5 7.78 -13.59 -5.03
C LEU A 5 9.26 -13.43 -4.67
N LEU A 6 10.11 -14.40 -5.03
CA LEU A 6 11.55 -14.31 -4.83
C LEU A 6 12.17 -13.13 -5.60
N PHE A 7 11.77 -12.92 -6.86
CA PHE A 7 12.27 -11.81 -7.66
C PHE A 7 11.89 -10.45 -7.04
N PHE A 8 10.65 -10.30 -6.58
CA PHE A 8 10.20 -9.07 -5.90
C PHE A 8 10.89 -8.86 -4.55
N THR A 9 11.22 -9.93 -3.82
CA THR A 9 11.91 -9.83 -2.52
C THR A 9 13.39 -9.49 -2.66
N LEU A 10 14.02 -9.81 -3.79
CA LEU A 10 15.43 -9.46 -4.07
C LEU A 10 15.63 -7.95 -4.29
N LEU A 11 14.65 -7.26 -4.84
CA LEU A 11 14.72 -5.83 -5.14
C LEU A 11 14.74 -4.93 -3.88
N GLY A 12 14.36 -5.43 -2.72
CA GLY A 12 14.18 -4.65 -1.50
C GLY A 12 12.95 -3.74 -1.52
N LEU A 13 12.52 -3.28 -0.34
CA LEU A 13 11.26 -2.55 -0.18
C LEU A 13 11.20 -1.29 -1.05
N LYS A 14 12.20 -0.41 -0.93
CA LYS A 14 12.20 0.89 -1.64
C LYS A 14 12.32 0.77 -3.15
N ALA A 15 13.21 -0.10 -3.62
CA ALA A 15 13.43 -0.27 -5.05
C ALA A 15 12.22 -0.97 -5.69
N GLY A 16 11.69 -2.01 -5.06
CA GLY A 16 10.52 -2.72 -5.55
C GLY A 16 9.27 -1.83 -5.62
N THR A 17 9.01 -1.01 -4.58
CA THR A 17 7.90 -0.03 -4.62
C THR A 17 8.03 0.93 -5.81
N ARG A 18 9.25 1.45 -6.07
CA ARG A 18 9.49 2.33 -7.23
C ARG A 18 9.24 1.63 -8.57
N VAL A 19 9.69 0.38 -8.70
CA VAL A 19 9.46 -0.44 -9.90
C VAL A 19 7.96 -0.68 -10.11
N VAL A 20 7.22 -1.03 -9.06
CA VAL A 20 5.77 -1.23 -9.14
C VAL A 20 5.05 0.04 -9.56
N VAL A 21 5.38 1.18 -8.98
CA VAL A 21 4.79 2.48 -9.37
C VAL A 21 5.11 2.82 -10.82
N PHE A 22 6.34 2.61 -11.26
CA PHE A 22 6.77 2.86 -12.64
C PHE A 22 6.01 1.96 -13.63
N LEU A 23 5.94 0.66 -13.36
CA LEU A 23 5.20 -0.29 -14.19
C LEU A 23 3.70 0.03 -14.21
N SER A 24 3.11 0.42 -13.08
CA SER A 24 1.71 0.83 -13.00
C SER A 24 1.40 2.01 -13.91
N LYS A 25 2.31 2.98 -14.01
CA LYS A 25 2.16 4.13 -14.92
C LYS A 25 2.22 3.71 -16.38
N ILE A 26 3.14 2.81 -16.75
CA ILE A 26 3.27 2.29 -18.12
C ILE A 26 2.00 1.51 -18.52
N PHE A 27 1.51 0.64 -17.61
CA PHE A 27 0.34 -0.19 -17.87
C PHE A 27 -1.00 0.50 -17.59
N MET A 28 -1.00 1.78 -17.21
CA MET A 28 -2.21 2.54 -16.91
C MET A 28 -3.27 2.48 -18.02
N PRO A 29 -2.95 2.52 -19.33
CA PRO A 29 -3.96 2.38 -20.37
C PRO A 29 -4.72 1.05 -20.34
N ILE A 30 -4.04 -0.02 -19.92
CA ILE A 30 -4.64 -1.36 -19.77
C ILE A 30 -5.45 -1.41 -18.47
N ILE A 31 -4.90 -0.88 -17.38
CA ILE A 31 -5.54 -0.84 -16.07
C ILE A 31 -6.87 -0.07 -16.13
N LYS A 32 -6.95 0.99 -16.92
CA LYS A 32 -8.18 1.78 -17.12
C LYS A 32 -9.36 0.98 -17.69
N LYS A 33 -9.09 -0.15 -18.33
CA LYS A 33 -10.13 -1.05 -18.87
C LYS A 33 -10.66 -2.03 -17.81
N THR A 34 -10.00 -2.15 -16.67
CA THR A 34 -10.37 -3.08 -15.59
C THR A 34 -11.52 -2.54 -14.73
N ASP A 35 -12.23 -3.45 -14.08
CA ASP A 35 -13.29 -3.07 -13.14
C ASP A 35 -12.72 -2.36 -11.90
N LEU A 36 -11.49 -2.69 -11.49
CA LEU A 36 -10.79 -1.96 -10.44
C LEU A 36 -10.74 -0.45 -10.71
N TYR A 37 -10.36 -0.06 -11.92
CA TYR A 37 -10.31 1.35 -12.29
C TYR A 37 -11.71 1.98 -12.37
N LYS A 38 -12.69 1.25 -12.93
CA LYS A 38 -14.07 1.74 -13.03
C LYS A 38 -14.69 2.03 -11.67
N VAL A 39 -14.48 1.14 -10.70
CA VAL A 39 -14.95 1.34 -9.32
C VAL A 39 -14.22 2.52 -8.68
N THR A 40 -12.89 2.58 -8.83
CA THR A 40 -12.08 3.68 -8.27
C THR A 40 -12.53 5.04 -8.80
N ILE A 41 -12.67 5.19 -10.12
CA ILE A 41 -13.09 6.48 -10.72
C ILE A 41 -14.53 6.83 -10.36
N SER A 42 -15.42 5.86 -10.21
CA SER A 42 -16.81 6.09 -9.77
C SER A 42 -16.85 6.64 -8.34
N ASN A 43 -16.09 6.04 -7.42
CA ASN A 43 -16.00 6.51 -6.04
C ASN A 43 -15.41 7.93 -5.96
N ILE A 44 -14.38 8.21 -6.77
CA ILE A 44 -13.79 9.55 -6.83
C ILE A 44 -14.76 10.59 -7.39
N LYS A 45 -15.55 10.23 -8.41
CA LYS A 45 -16.58 11.13 -8.96
C LYS A 45 -17.65 11.46 -7.94
N ILE A 46 -18.03 10.52 -7.09
CA ILE A 46 -18.99 10.75 -6.01
C ILE A 46 -18.38 11.66 -4.93
N ALA A 47 -17.17 11.34 -4.48
CA ALA A 47 -16.51 12.06 -3.39
C ALA A 47 -16.03 13.47 -3.79
N PHE A 48 -15.72 13.70 -5.06
CA PHE A 48 -15.18 14.94 -5.60
C PHE A 48 -15.98 15.42 -6.81
N SER A 49 -17.30 15.43 -6.67
CA SER A 49 -18.24 15.80 -7.76
C SER A 49 -18.02 17.22 -8.31
N GLU A 50 -17.61 18.15 -7.44
CA GLU A 50 -17.29 19.54 -7.83
C GLU A 50 -15.99 19.68 -8.63
N ARG A 51 -15.14 18.68 -8.66
CA ARG A 51 -13.84 18.74 -9.34
C ARG A 51 -13.98 18.36 -10.81
N ASN A 52 -13.14 18.97 -11.64
CA ASN A 52 -13.14 18.66 -13.08
C ASN A 52 -12.68 17.23 -13.36
N HIS A 53 -13.02 16.75 -14.54
CA HIS A 53 -12.69 15.38 -14.98
C HIS A 53 -11.17 15.08 -14.97
N SER A 54 -10.33 16.07 -15.28
CA SER A 54 -8.89 15.92 -15.28
C SER A 54 -8.36 15.61 -13.86
N PHE A 55 -8.81 16.36 -12.86
CA PHE A 55 -8.49 16.12 -11.45
C PHE A 55 -8.93 14.71 -11.01
N GLN A 56 -10.21 14.37 -11.30
CA GLN A 56 -10.76 13.07 -10.93
C GLN A 56 -9.96 11.90 -11.56
N SER A 57 -9.61 12.03 -12.84
CA SER A 57 -8.82 11.01 -13.55
C SER A 57 -7.40 10.90 -13.01
N ASN A 58 -6.74 12.01 -12.71
CA ASN A 58 -5.41 12.00 -12.13
C ASN A 58 -5.41 11.36 -10.74
N LEU A 59 -6.39 11.72 -9.90
CA LEU A 59 -6.54 11.14 -8.57
C LEU A 59 -6.82 9.64 -8.64
N ALA A 60 -7.62 9.17 -9.61
CA ALA A 60 -7.84 7.74 -9.84
C ALA A 60 -6.55 7.01 -10.23
N ASN A 61 -5.76 7.59 -11.14
CA ASN A 61 -4.47 7.02 -11.55
C ASN A 61 -3.52 6.91 -10.36
N GLU A 62 -3.40 7.96 -9.54
CA GLU A 62 -2.56 7.96 -8.34
C GLU A 62 -3.05 6.95 -7.31
N SER A 63 -4.34 6.87 -7.06
CA SER A 63 -4.95 5.91 -6.16
C SER A 63 -4.61 4.47 -6.54
N ILE A 64 -4.73 4.14 -7.83
CA ILE A 64 -4.36 2.81 -8.35
C ILE A 64 -2.86 2.54 -8.15
N CYS A 65 -1.99 3.47 -8.55
CA CYS A 65 -0.54 3.30 -8.36
C CYS A 65 -0.18 3.08 -6.89
N ASN A 66 -0.81 3.83 -5.99
CA ASN A 66 -0.60 3.72 -4.56
C ASN A 66 -1.13 2.40 -3.99
N SER A 67 -2.28 1.93 -4.47
CA SER A 67 -2.84 0.63 -4.05
C SER A 67 -1.95 -0.53 -4.46
N LEU A 68 -1.42 -0.52 -5.69
CA LEU A 68 -0.49 -1.55 -6.17
C LEU A 68 0.84 -1.51 -5.41
N ALA A 69 1.35 -0.32 -5.09
CA ALA A 69 2.54 -0.16 -4.27
C ALA A 69 2.32 -0.72 -2.85
N SER A 70 1.18 -0.41 -2.21
CA SER A 70 0.83 -0.95 -0.89
C SER A 70 0.66 -2.47 -0.90
N PHE A 71 0.09 -3.00 -1.97
CA PHE A 71 -0.02 -4.46 -2.14
C PHE A 71 1.37 -5.10 -2.21
N TYR A 72 2.30 -4.52 -2.98
CA TYR A 72 3.69 -4.99 -3.01
C TYR A 72 4.35 -4.92 -1.63
N GLU A 73 4.21 -3.80 -0.92
CA GLU A 73 4.76 -3.61 0.44
C GLU A 73 4.23 -4.69 1.40
N THR A 74 2.94 -4.98 1.34
CA THR A 74 2.31 -6.03 2.14
C THR A 74 2.91 -7.41 1.84
N LEU A 75 3.04 -7.75 0.55
CA LEU A 75 3.65 -9.02 0.13
C LEU A 75 5.12 -9.11 0.57
N TYR A 76 5.86 -8.01 0.47
CA TYR A 76 7.25 -7.94 0.91
C TYR A 76 7.38 -8.21 2.41
N VAL A 77 6.56 -7.53 3.23
CA VAL A 77 6.54 -7.70 4.70
C VAL A 77 6.21 -9.15 5.06
N TRP A 78 5.17 -9.72 4.46
CA TRP A 78 4.76 -11.10 4.75
C TRP A 78 5.79 -12.14 4.31
N SER A 79 6.52 -11.89 3.22
CA SER A 79 7.52 -12.83 2.71
C SER A 79 8.81 -12.86 3.53
N ARG A 80 9.12 -11.77 4.25
CA ARG A 80 10.37 -11.61 5.02
C ARG A 80 10.24 -11.92 6.51
N GLY A 81 9.01 -12.01 7.00
CA GLY A 81 8.73 -12.26 8.41
C GLY A 81 8.89 -11.02 9.32
N PRO A 82 8.54 -11.16 10.61
CA PRO A 82 8.44 -10.05 11.54
C PRO A 82 9.81 -9.38 11.82
N GLU A 83 10.88 -10.15 11.95
CA GLU A 83 12.23 -9.64 12.28
C GLU A 83 12.75 -8.64 11.24
N THR A 84 12.54 -8.92 9.94
CA THR A 84 12.93 -8.00 8.87
C THR A 84 12.04 -6.77 8.83
N SER A 85 10.78 -6.92 9.18
CA SER A 85 9.82 -5.82 9.24
C SER A 85 10.15 -4.85 10.38
N GLU A 86 10.58 -5.36 11.53
CA GLU A 86 11.00 -4.54 12.68
C GLU A 86 12.18 -3.61 12.35
N GLN A 87 13.13 -4.05 11.51
CA GLN A 87 14.28 -3.24 11.08
C GLN A 87 13.86 -1.97 10.30
N HIS A 88 12.67 -1.94 9.73
CA HIS A 88 12.13 -0.77 9.03
C HIS A 88 11.42 0.20 9.95
N ILE A 89 11.18 -0.18 11.19
CA ILE A 89 10.55 0.68 12.21
C ILE A 89 11.62 1.59 12.82
N LYS A 90 11.59 2.87 12.46
CA LYS A 90 12.60 3.83 12.92
C LYS A 90 12.41 4.23 14.39
N LYS A 91 11.17 4.30 14.86
CA LYS A 91 10.85 4.78 16.21
C LYS A 91 9.46 4.29 16.64
N ILE A 92 9.39 3.73 17.83
CA ILE A 92 8.12 3.43 18.50
C ILE A 92 7.98 4.41 19.66
N LYS A 93 6.98 5.30 19.60
CA LYS A 93 6.63 6.16 20.72
C LYS A 93 5.82 5.37 21.74
N ASN A 94 6.06 5.61 23.03
CA ASN A 94 5.31 4.99 24.13
C ASN A 94 5.34 3.45 24.10
N ARG A 95 6.51 2.86 23.78
CA ARG A 95 6.69 1.39 23.72
C ARG A 95 6.22 0.68 24.99
N TYR A 96 6.30 1.33 26.14
CA TYR A 96 5.84 0.77 27.41
C TYR A 96 4.34 0.45 27.47
N LEU A 97 3.53 1.05 26.59
CA LEU A 97 2.10 0.74 26.48
C LEU A 97 1.85 -0.62 25.84
N PHE A 98 2.83 -1.17 25.10
CA PHE A 98 2.78 -2.48 24.44
C PHE A 98 3.41 -3.58 25.33
N ASP A 99 3.35 -3.44 26.65
CA ASP A 99 3.81 -4.47 27.56
C ASP A 99 2.77 -5.59 27.65
N PHE A 100 2.97 -6.63 26.84
CA PHE A 100 2.10 -7.81 26.77
C PHE A 100 2.19 -8.71 28.02
N ASN A 101 3.10 -8.44 28.94
CA ASN A 101 3.21 -9.16 30.22
C ASN A 101 2.19 -8.68 31.26
N ARG A 102 1.41 -7.65 30.97
CA ARG A 102 0.32 -7.23 31.86
C ARG A 102 -0.80 -8.25 31.84
N GLN A 103 -1.23 -8.69 33.01
CA GLN A 103 -2.34 -9.65 33.18
C GLN A 103 -3.72 -9.08 32.78
N GLN A 104 -3.80 -7.83 32.36
CA GLN A 104 -5.05 -7.19 31.95
C GLN A 104 -5.24 -7.25 30.42
N PRO A 105 -6.45 -7.55 29.96
CA PRO A 105 -6.74 -7.52 28.52
C PRO A 105 -6.50 -6.12 27.95
N GLN A 106 -5.84 -6.06 26.80
CA GLN A 106 -5.55 -4.81 26.09
C GLN A 106 -6.35 -4.77 24.80
N LEU A 107 -6.99 -3.63 24.53
CA LEU A 107 -7.67 -3.35 23.26
C LEU A 107 -6.82 -2.39 22.46
N LEU A 108 -6.36 -2.83 21.27
CA LEU A 108 -5.55 -2.03 20.37
C LEU A 108 -6.43 -1.46 19.26
N PHE A 109 -6.43 -0.13 19.14
CA PHE A 109 -7.03 0.56 18.00
C PHE A 109 -5.93 1.02 17.06
N SER A 110 -6.06 0.68 15.78
CA SER A 110 -5.12 1.11 14.74
C SER A 110 -5.86 1.85 13.64
N PHE A 111 -5.31 3.00 13.24
CA PHE A 111 -5.72 3.68 12.04
C PHE A 111 -4.78 3.28 10.90
N HIS A 112 -5.33 2.76 9.83
CA HIS A 112 -4.54 2.44 8.65
C HIS A 112 -4.25 3.73 7.88
N ASN A 113 -3.18 4.39 8.27
CA ASN A 113 -2.74 5.62 7.61
C ASN A 113 -1.46 5.34 6.83
N ARG A 114 -1.49 5.63 5.54
CA ARG A 114 -0.30 5.58 4.70
C ARG A 114 0.40 6.92 4.78
N SER A 115 1.56 6.92 5.41
CA SER A 115 2.47 8.09 5.45
C SER A 115 3.43 8.07 4.26
#